data_0219f89669d89255d136f1d3f86d124e
#
_entry.id   0219f89669d89255d136f1d3f86d124e
#
_cell.length_a   1.000
_cell.length_b   1.000
_cell.length_c   1.000
_cell.angle_alpha   90.00
_cell.angle_beta   90.00
_cell.angle_gamma   90.00
#
_symmetry.space_group_name_H-M   'P 1'
#
loop_
_entity.id
_entity.type
_entity.pdbx_description
1 polymer ?
#
loop_
_entity_poly.entity_id
_entity_poly.type
_entity_poly.pdbx_seq_one_letter_code
_entity_poly.pdbx_strand_id
1 'polypeptide(L)'
;MCQLLGMNCNTPTDMVFSFQGFSLRGGLTAQHADGFGIAFFDGKGVRCFRDPNACYDSSLAQFLRTYPIRTLNAIAHVRKASQGEKLTVNTHPFIRELWGQYWVFA
;
A
#
# COMPACT_ATOMS: atom_id res chain seq x y z
N MET A 1 -12.43 8.27 6.34
CA MET A 1 -12.68 7.06 5.52
C MET A 1 -11.41 6.66 4.82
N CYS A 2 -11.06 5.40 4.87
CA CYS A 2 -9.88 4.87 4.21
C CYS A 2 -10.18 4.50 2.75
N GLN A 3 -9.14 4.34 1.94
CA GLN A 3 -9.26 3.86 0.57
C GLN A 3 -8.39 2.64 0.36
N LEU A 4 -8.90 1.69 -0.41
CA LEU A 4 -8.27 0.40 -0.66
C LEU A 4 -8.19 0.16 -2.15
N LEU A 5 -7.01 -0.28 -2.61
CA LEU A 5 -6.80 -0.74 -3.98
C LEU A 5 -6.35 -2.19 -3.92
N GLY A 6 -7.07 -3.06 -4.63
CA GLY A 6 -6.68 -4.46 -4.80
C GLY A 6 -6.40 -4.73 -6.27
N MET A 7 -5.37 -5.53 -6.53
CA MET A 7 -5.01 -5.94 -7.88
C MET A 7 -4.75 -7.43 -7.92
N ASN A 8 -5.40 -8.11 -8.87
CA ASN A 8 -5.18 -9.52 -9.16
C ASN A 8 -5.14 -9.69 -10.68
N CYS A 9 -3.98 -10.02 -11.20
CA CYS A 9 -3.73 -10.07 -12.65
C CYS A 9 -3.27 -11.47 -13.07
N ASN A 10 -3.52 -11.82 -14.32
CA ASN A 10 -3.05 -13.11 -14.89
C ASN A 10 -1.64 -13.03 -15.47
N THR A 11 -1.09 -11.83 -15.61
CA THR A 11 0.31 -11.61 -15.99
C THR A 11 0.92 -10.57 -15.08
N PRO A 12 2.25 -10.63 -14.81
CA PRO A 12 2.88 -9.61 -14.00
C PRO A 12 2.65 -8.21 -14.59
N THR A 13 2.10 -7.33 -13.77
CA THR A 13 1.70 -5.99 -14.19
C THR A 13 2.42 -4.96 -13.33
N ASP A 14 2.94 -3.92 -14.00
CA ASP A 14 3.55 -2.79 -13.31
C ASP A 14 2.45 -1.96 -12.66
N MET A 15 2.50 -1.85 -11.34
CA MET A 15 1.48 -1.14 -10.58
C MET A 15 1.87 0.30 -10.23
N VAL A 16 3.03 0.78 -10.70
CA VAL A 16 3.46 2.15 -10.42
C VAL A 16 2.42 3.16 -10.92
N PHE A 17 1.91 2.94 -12.12
CA PHE A 17 0.88 3.82 -12.69
C PHE A 17 -0.38 3.86 -11.82
N SER A 18 -0.86 2.70 -11.42
CA SER A 18 -2.06 2.61 -10.56
C SER A 18 -1.79 3.23 -9.19
N PHE A 19 -0.60 3.02 -8.65
CA PHE A 19 -0.23 3.59 -7.36
C PHE A 19 -0.13 5.12 -7.43
N GLN A 20 0.37 5.66 -8.53
CA GLN A 20 0.43 7.12 -8.70
C GLN A 20 -0.95 7.76 -8.60
N GLY A 21 -1.91 7.22 -9.33
CA GLY A 21 -3.29 7.71 -9.24
C GLY A 21 -3.89 7.53 -7.86
N PHE A 22 -3.64 6.39 -7.25
CA PHE A 22 -4.15 6.09 -5.91
C PHE A 22 -3.54 7.00 -4.84
N SER A 23 -2.23 7.29 -4.94
CA SER A 23 -1.53 8.08 -3.93
C SER A 23 -1.99 9.55 -3.91
N LEU A 24 -2.51 10.06 -5.03
CA LEU A 24 -3.08 11.40 -5.06
C LEU A 24 -4.26 11.54 -4.11
N ARG A 25 -5.01 10.47 -3.90
CA ARG A 25 -6.14 10.45 -2.97
C ARG A 25 -5.69 10.49 -1.53
N GLY A 26 -4.43 10.17 -1.26
CA GLY A 26 -3.86 10.13 0.09
C GLY A 26 -3.55 11.49 0.68
N GLY A 27 -3.95 12.57 0.06
CA GLY A 27 -3.69 13.88 0.62
C GLY A 27 -4.21 15.04 -0.21
N LEU A 28 -4.31 14.86 -1.54
CA LEU A 28 -4.68 15.95 -2.43
C LEU A 28 -6.16 15.97 -2.76
N THR A 29 -6.78 14.82 -2.97
CA THR A 29 -8.18 14.75 -3.43
C THR A 29 -9.13 14.23 -2.38
N ALA A 30 -8.69 13.40 -1.45
CA ALA A 30 -9.55 12.75 -0.46
C ALA A 30 -9.26 13.15 0.97
N GLN A 31 -8.30 14.02 1.22
CA GLN A 31 -7.90 14.44 2.56
C GLN A 31 -7.54 13.28 3.48
N HIS A 32 -7.09 12.16 2.92
CA HIS A 32 -6.64 11.00 3.67
C HIS A 32 -5.15 11.16 3.92
N ALA A 33 -4.80 11.68 5.10
CA ALA A 33 -3.44 12.12 5.37
C ALA A 33 -2.78 11.37 6.53
N ASP A 34 -3.30 10.21 6.91
CA ASP A 34 -2.88 9.55 8.14
C ASP A 34 -2.00 8.33 7.90
N GLY A 35 -1.56 8.13 6.68
CA GLY A 35 -0.65 7.04 6.34
C GLY A 35 -1.08 6.26 5.11
N PHE A 36 -0.18 5.43 4.62
CA PHE A 36 -0.46 4.57 3.47
C PHE A 36 0.42 3.33 3.53
N GLY A 37 0.08 2.36 2.71
CA GLY A 37 0.90 1.18 2.56
C GLY A 37 0.58 0.43 1.29
N ILE A 38 1.53 -0.40 0.88
CA ILE A 38 1.39 -1.30 -0.25
C ILE A 38 2.07 -2.62 0.08
N ALA A 39 1.41 -3.72 -0.25
CA ALA A 39 1.98 -5.05 -0.16
C ALA A 39 1.76 -5.80 -1.46
N PHE A 40 2.76 -6.55 -1.90
CA PHE A 40 2.66 -7.31 -3.14
C PHE A 40 3.47 -8.59 -3.04
N PHE A 41 3.04 -9.61 -3.80
CA PHE A 41 3.74 -10.87 -3.87
C PHE A 41 4.90 -10.78 -4.86
N ASP A 42 6.07 -11.25 -4.44
CA ASP A 42 7.28 -11.29 -5.23
C ASP A 42 7.84 -12.71 -5.17
N GLY A 43 7.54 -13.51 -6.20
CA GLY A 43 7.84 -14.92 -6.17
C GLY A 43 7.06 -15.63 -5.07
N LYS A 44 7.78 -16.31 -4.17
CA LYS A 44 7.18 -16.98 -3.02
C LYS A 44 7.08 -16.10 -1.80
N GLY A 45 7.62 -14.89 -1.87
CA GLY A 45 7.65 -13.97 -0.75
C GLY A 45 6.65 -12.83 -0.91
N VAL A 46 6.61 -11.99 0.10
CA VAL A 46 5.77 -10.78 0.12
C VAL A 46 6.63 -9.60 0.49
N ARG A 47 6.47 -8.50 -0.23
CA ARG A 47 7.07 -7.22 0.14
C ARG A 47 5.99 -6.27 0.61
N CYS A 48 6.29 -5.53 1.67
CA CYS A 48 5.35 -4.58 2.26
C CYS A 48 6.07 -3.30 2.61
N PHE A 49 5.51 -2.19 2.16
CA PHE A 49 5.99 -0.86 2.50
C PHE A 49 4.86 -0.10 3.17
N ARG A 50 5.12 0.47 4.34
CA ARG A 50 4.13 1.24 5.11
C ARG A 50 4.78 2.49 5.65
N ASP A 51 4.04 3.60 5.62
CA ASP A 51 4.48 4.88 6.15
C ASP A 51 3.31 5.53 6.88
N PRO A 52 3.48 5.93 8.14
CA PRO A 52 2.41 6.63 8.86
C PRO A 52 2.18 8.06 8.39
N ASN A 53 3.03 8.58 7.51
CA ASN A 53 2.87 9.91 6.93
C ASN A 53 1.99 9.89 5.69
N ALA A 54 1.46 11.04 5.33
CA ALA A 54 0.63 11.17 4.13
C ALA A 54 1.40 10.84 2.86
N CYS A 55 0.72 10.26 1.88
CA CYS A 55 1.35 9.89 0.60
C CYS A 55 2.06 11.06 -0.07
N TYR A 56 1.44 12.25 -0.07
CA TYR A 56 2.00 13.39 -0.80
C TYR A 56 3.28 13.94 -0.15
N ASP A 57 3.50 13.63 1.13
CA ASP A 57 4.61 14.17 1.91
C ASP A 57 5.62 13.08 2.31
N SER A 58 5.52 11.91 1.72
CA SER A 58 6.34 10.76 2.09
C SER A 58 7.46 10.53 1.08
N SER A 59 8.71 10.42 1.55
CA SER A 59 9.83 10.01 0.72
C SER A 59 9.67 8.57 0.24
N LEU A 60 9.01 7.70 1.03
CA LEU A 60 8.69 6.34 0.63
C LEU A 60 7.74 6.34 -0.57
N ALA A 61 6.71 7.19 -0.56
CA ALA A 61 5.79 7.30 -1.68
C ALA A 61 6.50 7.79 -2.95
N GLN A 62 7.42 8.74 -2.82
CA GLN A 62 8.22 9.21 -3.95
C GLN A 62 9.08 8.08 -4.51
N PHE A 63 9.72 7.30 -3.65
CA PHE A 63 10.50 6.13 -4.06
C PHE A 63 9.62 5.13 -4.83
N LEU A 64 8.45 4.81 -4.30
CA LEU A 64 7.54 3.83 -4.92
C LEU A 64 7.00 4.29 -6.28
N ARG A 65 6.91 5.61 -6.52
CA ARG A 65 6.48 6.13 -7.82
C ARG A 65 7.52 5.90 -8.91
N THR A 66 8.78 5.74 -8.54
CA THR A 66 9.87 5.54 -9.49
C THR A 66 10.39 4.10 -9.52
N TYR A 67 10.03 3.28 -8.52
CA TYR A 67 10.49 1.91 -8.42
C TYR A 67 9.55 0.99 -9.21
N PRO A 68 10.07 0.25 -10.22
CA PRO A 68 9.21 -0.62 -11.01
C PRO A 68 8.79 -1.84 -10.19
N ILE A 69 7.49 -1.96 -9.94
CA ILE A 69 6.90 -3.10 -9.23
C ILE A 69 6.03 -3.86 -10.22
N ARG A 70 6.45 -5.08 -10.55
CA ARG A 70 5.69 -5.97 -11.43
C ARG A 70 5.26 -7.18 -10.62
N THR A 71 3.95 -7.36 -10.50
CA THR A 71 3.39 -8.41 -9.67
C THR A 71 2.03 -8.86 -10.21
N LEU A 72 1.62 -10.06 -9.79
CA LEU A 72 0.28 -10.57 -10.07
C LEU A 72 -0.74 -10.09 -9.05
N ASN A 73 -0.33 -9.87 -7.82
CA ASN A 73 -1.25 -9.58 -6.73
C ASN A 73 -0.66 -8.49 -5.83
N ALA A 74 -1.46 -7.47 -5.55
CA ALA A 74 -1.07 -6.39 -4.66
C ALA A 74 -2.28 -5.80 -3.94
N ILE A 75 -2.04 -5.26 -2.76
CA ILE A 75 -3.00 -4.47 -2.00
C ILE A 75 -2.33 -3.17 -1.62
N ALA A 76 -2.99 -2.05 -1.86
CA ALA A 76 -2.56 -0.75 -1.38
C ALA A 76 -3.68 -0.10 -0.56
N HIS A 77 -3.29 0.68 0.44
CA HIS A 77 -4.23 1.27 1.38
C HIS A 77 -3.79 2.69 1.72
N VAL A 78 -4.73 3.62 1.70
CA VAL A 78 -4.54 4.98 2.19
C VAL A 78 -5.44 5.15 3.41
N ARG A 79 -4.82 5.51 4.52
CA ARG A 79 -5.51 5.58 5.80
C ARG A 79 -6.01 6.99 6.07
N LYS A 80 -7.22 7.06 6.62
CA LYS A 80 -7.68 8.21 7.39
C LYS A 80 -8.04 7.70 8.78
N ALA A 81 -7.31 8.15 9.79
CA ALA A 81 -7.50 7.66 11.15
C ALA A 81 -8.82 8.16 11.71
N SER A 82 -9.68 7.23 12.08
CA SER A 82 -10.85 7.50 12.92
C SER A 82 -10.55 7.12 14.36
N GLN A 83 -9.61 6.21 14.58
CA GLN A 83 -9.15 5.72 15.88
C GLN A 83 -7.67 5.40 15.80
N GLY A 84 -6.98 5.48 16.94
CA GLY A 84 -5.59 5.14 17.05
C GLY A 84 -4.66 6.24 16.57
N GLU A 85 -3.39 6.09 16.93
CA GLU A 85 -2.36 7.05 16.58
C GLU A 85 -1.83 6.80 15.18
N LYS A 86 -1.15 7.81 14.61
CA LYS A 86 -0.49 7.70 13.30
C LYS A 86 0.83 6.97 13.45
N LEU A 87 0.76 5.64 13.67
CA LEU A 87 1.93 4.78 13.84
C LEU A 87 1.93 3.70 12.76
N THR A 88 3.12 3.20 12.45
CA THR A 88 3.28 2.13 11.46
C THR A 88 2.47 0.90 11.85
N VAL A 89 2.37 0.58 13.15
CA VAL A 89 1.60 -0.57 13.62
C VAL A 89 0.10 -0.45 13.32
N ASN A 90 -0.40 0.77 13.07
CA ASN A 90 -1.79 1.03 12.74
C ASN A 90 -1.99 1.31 11.25
N THR A 91 -0.96 1.11 10.43
CA THR A 91 -0.99 1.41 9.00
C THR A 91 -1.10 0.11 8.21
N HIS A 92 -2.16 0.00 7.40
CA HIS A 92 -2.39 -1.15 6.52
C HIS A 92 -1.52 -1.08 5.27
N PRO A 93 -1.31 -2.18 4.54
CA PRO A 93 -1.81 -3.53 4.83
C PRO A 93 -0.94 -4.26 5.85
N PHE A 94 -1.45 -5.39 6.34
CA PHE A 94 -0.74 -6.28 7.25
C PHE A 94 -0.40 -7.60 6.57
N ILE A 95 0.63 -8.27 7.10
CA ILE A 95 1.09 -9.56 6.61
C ILE A 95 1.07 -10.55 7.77
N ARG A 96 0.61 -11.77 7.49
CA ARG A 96 0.73 -12.92 8.39
C ARG A 96 1.23 -14.12 7.60
N GLU A 97 2.11 -14.88 8.22
CA GLU A 97 2.52 -16.17 7.69
C GLU A 97 1.79 -17.26 8.50
N LEU A 98 1.04 -18.11 7.81
CA LEU A 98 0.29 -19.19 8.42
C LEU A 98 0.50 -20.46 7.59
N TRP A 99 0.99 -21.51 8.22
CA TRP A 99 1.17 -22.83 7.59
C TRP A 99 1.99 -22.78 6.29
N GLY A 100 3.06 -21.99 6.30
CA GLY A 100 3.93 -21.85 5.12
C GLY A 100 3.40 -20.95 4.02
N GLN A 101 2.30 -20.24 4.26
CA GLN A 101 1.71 -19.32 3.29
C GLN A 101 1.65 -17.92 3.86
N TYR A 102 1.82 -16.92 2.98
CA TYR A 102 1.69 -15.53 3.36
C TYR A 102 0.29 -15.02 3.04
N TRP A 103 -0.27 -14.31 4.00
CA TRP A 103 -1.58 -13.68 3.91
C TRP A 103 -1.39 -12.17 4.02
N VAL A 104 -1.99 -11.44 3.09
CA VAL A 104 -1.97 -9.98 3.08
C VAL A 104 -3.40 -9.50 3.25
N PHE A 105 -3.60 -8.57 4.16
CA PHE A 105 -4.95 -8.06 4.43
C PHE A 105 -4.92 -6.61 4.88
N ALA A 106 -6.05 -5.96 4.70
CA ALA A 106 -6.24 -4.58 5.08
C ALA A 106 -7.61 -4.38 5.71
#